data_8602d8f8723b436ef88cb9e5414e6db8
#
_entry.id   8602d8f8723b436ef88cb9e5414e6db8
#
_cell.length_a   1.000
_cell.length_b   1.000
_cell.length_c   1.000
_cell.angle_alpha   90.00
_cell.angle_beta   90.00
_cell.angle_gamma   90.00
#
_symmetry.space_group_name_H-M   'P 1'
#
loop_
_entity.id
_entity.type
_entity.pdbx_description
1 polymer ?
#
loop_
_entity_poly.entity_id
_entity_poly.type
_entity_poly.pdbx_seq_one_letter_code
_entity_poly.pdbx_strand_id
1 'polypeptide(L)'
;MADRELLFYDIECFRYDSLVIFKNIYNKVVRYWWSAQLPEDLPTEDLSNGFDGLKDFVTGKTLVGYNNYNYDDIMLTEMMNNRPQKYIYAMNNTIIRNGSHGMKPDPVIHSLDCFQQIDVSNPSLKRIEGNMGRSIIESSVDFTLQRPLTDAEREEVFKYCAYDIENTIEIYKLRTHSYFEPKQQLLEMVDTTSVNAYRWNTTTLSAQALMDRPQPTWDKLRIPAHLWRNESLGIDSDVWDMWAKADAESLVKDVKQTKICLSHPVEFTFGFGGLHGVAVDGKRFRNVKLLDVGSMYPTIIIYLKALGLATDKYDGIRQHRLEVKHVDKVLSDALKLILNSVYGNLKNEYSLLYNPKASATVCIYGQIALFDLCRRLDDAGYQVVNANTDGVAFCGMGTGYEEIWHQWEKDYAPMMLELDTFDTWIQKDVNNYIATKGEKIKVKGGDTNKYLQNQYFKNNSLRIVQMGMVDKLLYDTDPIVTVSKYVDHPEFYQIILQAGRTYQGVYDMEGRKYQNVNRVFACRPEYAEPRLFKKRADGGLVNFPRLPENMMIWNADTSDFTDFAQKVDLKYYKNEVYEKLKGWV
;
A
#
# COMPACT_ATOMS: atom_id res chain seq x y z
N MET A 1 14.35 -3.15 -21.67
CA MET A 1 12.91 -3.35 -21.98
C MET A 1 12.40 -2.43 -23.09
N ALA A 2 13.18 -1.51 -23.59
CA ALA A 2 12.72 -0.43 -24.49
C ALA A 2 12.11 -0.86 -25.83
N ASP A 3 12.28 -2.11 -26.27
CA ASP A 3 11.86 -2.56 -27.60
C ASP A 3 10.80 -3.66 -27.63
N ARG A 4 10.21 -4.05 -26.49
CA ARG A 4 9.19 -5.09 -26.47
C ARG A 4 7.79 -4.49 -26.50
N GLU A 5 6.93 -5.03 -27.36
CA GLU A 5 5.51 -4.68 -27.36
C GLU A 5 4.87 -5.00 -26.00
N LEU A 6 4.14 -4.03 -25.43
CA LEU A 6 3.45 -4.15 -24.16
C LEU A 6 2.01 -4.60 -24.39
N LEU A 7 1.64 -5.74 -23.82
CA LEU A 7 0.28 -6.30 -23.88
C LEU A 7 -0.26 -6.58 -22.49
N PHE A 8 -1.52 -6.30 -22.30
CA PHE A 8 -2.29 -6.60 -21.09
C PHE A 8 -3.12 -7.84 -21.31
N TYR A 9 -3.17 -8.72 -20.31
CA TYR A 9 -3.85 -10.01 -20.46
C TYR A 9 -4.52 -10.49 -19.18
N ASP A 10 -5.48 -11.37 -19.35
CA ASP A 10 -6.18 -12.07 -18.28
C ASP A 10 -6.66 -13.44 -18.78
N ILE A 11 -6.93 -14.36 -17.86
CA ILE A 11 -7.29 -15.76 -18.16
C ILE A 11 -8.52 -16.18 -17.37
N GLU A 12 -9.47 -16.79 -18.08
CA GLU A 12 -10.63 -17.46 -17.48
C GLU A 12 -10.55 -18.95 -17.68
N CYS A 13 -10.79 -19.74 -16.63
CA CYS A 13 -10.70 -21.19 -16.68
C CYS A 13 -11.92 -21.87 -16.08
N PHE A 14 -12.63 -22.61 -16.90
CA PHE A 14 -13.74 -23.49 -16.57
C PHE A 14 -13.33 -24.94 -16.77
N ARG A 15 -14.18 -25.88 -16.34
CA ARG A 15 -13.89 -27.32 -16.48
C ARG A 15 -13.63 -27.73 -17.92
N TYR A 16 -14.39 -27.20 -18.85
CA TYR A 16 -14.35 -27.60 -20.27
C TYR A 16 -13.87 -26.50 -21.21
N ASP A 17 -13.79 -25.28 -20.73
CA ASP A 17 -13.43 -24.10 -21.51
C ASP A 17 -12.35 -23.27 -20.79
N SER A 18 -11.43 -22.71 -21.55
CA SER A 18 -10.49 -21.72 -21.08
C SER A 18 -10.31 -20.62 -22.12
N LEU A 19 -10.18 -19.40 -21.65
CA LEU A 19 -10.01 -18.18 -22.45
C LEU A 19 -8.74 -17.46 -22.01
N VAL A 20 -7.98 -16.94 -22.98
CA VAL A 20 -6.98 -15.89 -22.74
C VAL A 20 -7.20 -14.75 -23.72
N ILE A 21 -7.19 -13.51 -23.22
CA ILE A 21 -7.33 -12.30 -24.04
C ILE A 21 -6.09 -11.42 -23.85
N PHE A 22 -5.66 -10.81 -24.97
CA PHE A 22 -4.58 -9.80 -24.97
C PHE A 22 -5.10 -8.49 -25.53
N LYS A 23 -4.87 -7.39 -24.79
CA LYS A 23 -5.17 -6.01 -25.20
C LYS A 23 -3.91 -5.18 -25.24
N ASN A 24 -3.89 -4.12 -26.05
CA ASN A 24 -2.86 -3.09 -25.99
C ASN A 24 -3.20 -2.00 -24.95
N ILE A 25 -2.27 -1.06 -24.73
CA ILE A 25 -2.43 0.05 -23.78
C ILE A 25 -3.63 0.97 -24.10
N TYR A 26 -4.13 0.93 -25.34
CA TYR A 26 -5.29 1.69 -25.80
C TYR A 26 -6.61 0.93 -25.63
N ASN A 27 -6.61 -0.15 -24.86
CA ASN A 27 -7.77 -1.00 -24.55
C ASN A 27 -8.35 -1.74 -25.78
N LYS A 28 -7.56 -1.92 -26.85
CA LYS A 28 -7.99 -2.68 -28.04
C LYS A 28 -7.57 -4.13 -27.90
N VAL A 29 -8.49 -5.06 -28.14
CA VAL A 29 -8.19 -6.49 -28.25
C VAL A 29 -7.25 -6.69 -29.44
N VAL A 30 -6.08 -7.25 -29.15
CA VAL A 30 -5.06 -7.60 -30.17
C VAL A 30 -5.26 -9.03 -30.61
N ARG A 31 -5.46 -9.95 -29.66
CA ARG A 31 -5.70 -11.36 -29.93
C ARG A 31 -6.33 -12.07 -28.73
N TYR A 32 -6.99 -13.18 -28.99
CA TYR A 32 -7.52 -14.06 -27.94
C TYR A 32 -7.52 -15.50 -28.42
N TRP A 33 -7.59 -16.45 -27.49
CA TRP A 33 -7.74 -17.89 -27.74
C TRP A 33 -8.78 -18.48 -26.80
N TRP A 34 -9.60 -19.37 -27.35
CA TRP A 34 -10.43 -20.30 -26.60
C TRP A 34 -9.87 -21.69 -26.72
N SER A 35 -9.98 -22.52 -25.65
CA SER A 35 -9.79 -23.96 -25.78
C SER A 35 -10.80 -24.55 -26.80
N ALA A 36 -10.40 -25.58 -27.50
CA ALA A 36 -11.31 -26.29 -28.40
C ALA A 36 -12.45 -26.94 -27.58
N GLN A 37 -13.70 -26.83 -28.03
CA GLN A 37 -14.82 -27.60 -27.48
C GLN A 37 -14.62 -29.07 -27.78
N LEU A 38 -14.78 -29.90 -26.73
CA LEU A 38 -14.79 -31.36 -26.89
C LEU A 38 -16.17 -31.79 -27.34
N PRO A 39 -16.32 -32.51 -28.46
CA PRO A 39 -17.54 -33.27 -28.72
C PRO A 39 -17.78 -34.28 -27.60
N GLU A 40 -19.03 -34.43 -27.16
CA GLU A 40 -19.40 -35.28 -26.00
C GLU A 40 -18.93 -36.74 -26.11
N ASP A 41 -18.64 -37.23 -27.32
CA ASP A 41 -18.37 -38.63 -27.63
C ASP A 41 -16.90 -38.97 -27.94
N LEU A 42 -15.94 -38.04 -27.82
CA LEU A 42 -14.52 -38.32 -28.12
C LEU A 42 -13.67 -38.59 -26.90
N PRO A 43 -12.77 -39.61 -26.94
CA PRO A 43 -11.80 -39.82 -25.86
C PRO A 43 -10.91 -38.59 -25.70
N THR A 44 -10.76 -38.11 -24.47
CA THR A 44 -10.10 -36.85 -24.09
C THR A 44 -8.59 -36.81 -24.34
N GLU A 45 -7.97 -37.79 -24.97
CA GLU A 45 -6.51 -37.94 -25.05
C GLU A 45 -5.88 -37.32 -26.31
N ASP A 46 -6.63 -37.11 -27.40
CA ASP A 46 -6.09 -36.72 -28.71
C ASP A 46 -6.49 -35.31 -29.21
N LEU A 47 -7.03 -34.44 -28.37
CA LEU A 47 -7.55 -33.16 -28.83
C LEU A 47 -6.52 -32.02 -28.64
N SER A 48 -6.15 -31.39 -29.75
CA SER A 48 -5.45 -30.09 -29.73
C SER A 48 -6.32 -29.07 -29.03
N ASN A 49 -5.71 -28.27 -28.16
CA ASN A 49 -6.44 -27.33 -27.30
C ASN A 49 -6.76 -25.99 -27.94
N GLY A 50 -6.73 -25.75 -29.18
CA GLY A 50 -7.04 -24.46 -29.77
C GLY A 50 -6.11 -23.30 -29.37
N PHE A 51 -4.98 -23.57 -28.70
CA PHE A 51 -3.97 -22.60 -28.33
C PHE A 51 -2.77 -22.52 -29.28
N ASP A 52 -2.94 -23.02 -30.48
CA ASP A 52 -1.91 -23.03 -31.51
C ASP A 52 -1.41 -21.60 -31.82
N GLY A 53 -0.08 -21.43 -31.88
CA GLY A 53 0.57 -20.14 -32.11
C GLY A 53 0.59 -19.20 -30.93
N LEU A 54 0.01 -19.56 -29.75
CA LEU A 54 0.03 -18.73 -28.56
C LEU A 54 1.44 -18.48 -28.05
N LYS A 55 2.29 -19.52 -28.02
CA LYS A 55 3.68 -19.39 -27.57
C LYS A 55 4.48 -18.44 -28.46
N ASP A 56 4.35 -18.56 -29.77
CA ASP A 56 5.02 -17.69 -30.73
C ASP A 56 4.52 -16.24 -30.60
N PHE A 57 3.21 -16.06 -30.38
CA PHE A 57 2.62 -14.73 -30.16
C PHE A 57 3.16 -14.06 -28.90
N VAL A 58 3.31 -14.78 -27.78
CA VAL A 58 3.80 -14.25 -26.49
C VAL A 58 5.30 -13.97 -26.53
N THR A 59 6.06 -14.75 -27.31
CA THR A 59 7.52 -14.62 -27.36
C THR A 59 7.95 -13.22 -27.80
N GLY A 60 8.87 -12.63 -27.06
CA GLY A 60 9.42 -11.29 -27.34
C GLY A 60 8.55 -10.11 -26.88
N LYS A 61 7.40 -10.36 -26.26
CA LYS A 61 6.51 -9.32 -25.71
C LYS A 61 6.70 -9.14 -24.19
N THR A 62 6.24 -8.03 -23.67
CA THR A 62 6.10 -7.81 -22.23
C THR A 62 4.61 -7.85 -21.89
N LEU A 63 4.23 -8.79 -21.03
CA LEU A 63 2.86 -8.96 -20.59
C LEU A 63 2.60 -8.20 -19.30
N VAL A 64 1.38 -7.74 -19.09
CA VAL A 64 0.94 -7.09 -17.84
C VAL A 64 -0.37 -7.71 -17.40
N GLY A 65 -0.43 -8.17 -16.17
CA GLY A 65 -1.66 -8.73 -15.56
C GLY A 65 -1.89 -8.17 -14.16
N TYR A 66 -2.90 -8.68 -13.49
CA TYR A 66 -3.22 -8.40 -12.10
C TYR A 66 -3.15 -9.68 -11.28
N ASN A 67 -2.16 -9.78 -10.38
CA ASN A 67 -1.84 -11.00 -9.63
C ASN A 67 -1.38 -12.18 -10.52
N ASN A 68 -0.96 -11.87 -11.74
CA ASN A 68 -0.55 -12.85 -12.75
C ASN A 68 0.68 -13.66 -12.33
N TYR A 69 1.56 -13.13 -11.47
CA TYR A 69 2.69 -13.89 -10.94
C TYR A 69 2.27 -15.13 -10.15
N ASN A 70 1.10 -15.09 -9.54
CA ASN A 70 0.58 -16.17 -8.71
C ASN A 70 -0.43 -17.08 -9.43
N TYR A 71 -0.92 -16.68 -10.60
CA TYR A 71 -1.95 -17.45 -11.32
C TYR A 71 -1.74 -17.43 -12.84
N ASP A 72 -1.96 -16.31 -13.51
CA ASP A 72 -2.09 -16.27 -14.98
C ASP A 72 -0.82 -16.70 -15.72
N ASP A 73 0.37 -16.34 -15.23
CA ASP A 73 1.64 -16.76 -15.83
C ASP A 73 1.81 -18.30 -15.84
N ILE A 74 1.32 -18.97 -14.79
CA ILE A 74 1.36 -20.42 -14.67
C ILE A 74 0.33 -21.04 -15.59
N MET A 75 -0.90 -20.51 -15.60
CA MET A 75 -1.97 -20.98 -16.48
C MET A 75 -1.60 -20.78 -17.95
N LEU A 76 -1.04 -19.61 -18.30
CA LEU A 76 -0.54 -19.31 -19.64
C LEU A 76 0.53 -20.31 -20.10
N THR A 77 1.40 -20.77 -19.18
CA THR A 77 2.40 -21.80 -19.47
C THR A 77 1.75 -23.11 -19.91
N GLU A 78 0.71 -23.57 -19.22
CA GLU A 78 -0.03 -24.78 -19.58
C GLU A 78 -0.73 -24.64 -20.93
N MET A 79 -1.31 -23.46 -21.21
CA MET A 79 -1.95 -23.15 -22.49
C MET A 79 -0.92 -23.11 -23.63
N MET A 80 0.21 -22.43 -23.47
CA MET A 80 1.29 -22.36 -24.47
C MET A 80 1.91 -23.72 -24.79
N ASN A 81 1.88 -24.65 -23.84
CA ASN A 81 2.32 -26.04 -24.05
C ASN A 81 1.23 -26.92 -24.66
N ASN A 82 0.13 -26.34 -25.08
CA ASN A 82 -1.00 -27.00 -25.71
C ASN A 82 -1.51 -28.21 -24.91
N ARG A 83 -1.55 -28.04 -23.56
CA ARG A 83 -2.04 -29.12 -22.68
C ARG A 83 -3.53 -29.34 -22.85
N PRO A 84 -4.02 -30.59 -22.79
CA PRO A 84 -5.46 -30.89 -22.79
C PRO A 84 -6.21 -30.12 -21.69
N GLN A 85 -7.44 -29.66 -21.96
CA GLN A 85 -8.25 -28.85 -21.06
C GLN A 85 -8.38 -29.46 -19.64
N LYS A 86 -8.48 -30.79 -19.53
CA LYS A 86 -8.51 -31.47 -18.22
C LYS A 86 -7.28 -31.20 -17.36
N TYR A 87 -6.08 -31.01 -17.94
CA TYR A 87 -4.85 -30.69 -17.22
C TYR A 87 -4.78 -29.20 -16.87
N ILE A 88 -5.24 -28.33 -17.78
CA ILE A 88 -5.36 -26.90 -17.53
C ILE A 88 -6.30 -26.66 -16.33
N TYR A 89 -7.47 -27.30 -16.33
CA TYR A 89 -8.42 -27.21 -15.20
C TYR A 89 -7.89 -27.86 -13.92
N ALA A 90 -7.14 -28.94 -13.99
CA ALA A 90 -6.50 -29.56 -12.84
C ALA A 90 -5.42 -28.63 -12.24
N MET A 91 -4.64 -27.92 -13.08
CA MET A 91 -3.69 -26.91 -12.65
C MET A 91 -4.40 -25.73 -11.97
N ASN A 92 -5.47 -25.20 -12.59
CA ASN A 92 -6.33 -24.18 -11.97
C ASN A 92 -6.77 -24.57 -10.55
N ASN A 93 -7.33 -25.77 -10.39
CA ASN A 93 -7.80 -26.25 -9.08
C ASN A 93 -6.64 -26.41 -8.08
N THR A 94 -5.47 -26.81 -8.55
CA THR A 94 -4.27 -26.93 -7.70
C THR A 94 -3.83 -25.57 -7.19
N ILE A 95 -3.76 -24.56 -8.06
CA ILE A 95 -3.38 -23.19 -7.67
C ILE A 95 -4.41 -22.59 -6.70
N ILE A 96 -5.71 -22.74 -6.99
CA ILE A 96 -6.79 -22.21 -6.13
C ILE A 96 -6.74 -22.81 -4.72
N ARG A 97 -6.47 -24.13 -4.60
CA ARG A 97 -6.47 -24.83 -3.30
C ARG A 97 -5.18 -24.67 -2.52
N ASN A 98 -4.04 -24.72 -3.19
CA ASN A 98 -2.73 -24.86 -2.56
C ASN A 98 -1.82 -23.64 -2.78
N GLY A 99 -2.22 -22.68 -3.64
CA GLY A 99 -1.35 -21.63 -4.14
C GLY A 99 -0.37 -22.13 -5.19
N SER A 100 0.42 -21.23 -5.74
CA SER A 100 1.40 -21.51 -6.81
C SER A 100 2.84 -21.64 -6.31
N HIS A 101 3.05 -21.88 -5.00
CA HIS A 101 4.38 -21.97 -4.41
C HIS A 101 5.26 -23.01 -5.11
N GLY A 102 6.45 -22.57 -5.54
CA GLY A 102 7.41 -23.43 -6.24
C GLY A 102 7.12 -23.67 -7.73
N MET A 103 5.97 -23.26 -8.24
CA MET A 103 5.65 -23.31 -9.66
C MET A 103 6.41 -22.20 -10.40
N LYS A 104 6.88 -22.51 -11.61
CA LYS A 104 7.61 -21.55 -12.44
C LYS A 104 6.93 -21.43 -13.79
N PRO A 105 6.71 -20.21 -14.30
CA PRO A 105 6.22 -20.04 -15.66
C PRO A 105 7.27 -20.42 -16.69
N ASP A 106 6.84 -20.64 -17.93
CA ASP A 106 7.75 -20.82 -19.08
C ASP A 106 8.68 -19.59 -19.18
N PRO A 107 9.99 -19.78 -19.37
CA PRO A 107 10.98 -18.69 -19.44
C PRO A 107 10.71 -17.67 -20.56
N VAL A 108 9.93 -17.98 -21.57
CA VAL A 108 9.58 -17.01 -22.62
C VAL A 108 8.58 -15.96 -22.14
N ILE A 109 7.83 -16.23 -21.06
CA ILE A 109 6.91 -15.29 -20.45
C ILE A 109 7.71 -14.20 -19.72
N HIS A 110 7.66 -13.00 -20.24
CA HIS A 110 8.18 -11.81 -19.59
C HIS A 110 7.00 -10.93 -19.17
N SER A 111 6.73 -10.84 -17.87
CA SER A 111 5.52 -10.18 -17.38
C SER A 111 5.79 -9.19 -16.23
N LEU A 112 4.91 -8.21 -16.10
CA LEU A 112 4.80 -7.29 -14.98
C LEU A 112 3.47 -7.57 -14.27
N ASP A 113 3.45 -7.38 -12.95
CA ASP A 113 2.26 -7.64 -12.14
C ASP A 113 1.77 -6.37 -11.45
N CYS A 114 0.57 -5.92 -11.81
CA CYS A 114 -0.06 -4.76 -11.19
C CYS A 114 -0.43 -4.97 -9.71
N PHE A 115 -0.48 -6.20 -9.24
CA PHE A 115 -0.73 -6.52 -7.84
C PHE A 115 0.53 -6.40 -6.97
N GLN A 116 1.73 -6.58 -7.55
CA GLN A 116 2.98 -6.60 -6.82
C GLN A 116 3.20 -5.28 -6.04
N GLN A 117 3.31 -5.36 -4.72
CA GLN A 117 3.52 -4.21 -3.82
C GLN A 117 2.49 -3.08 -4.00
N ILE A 118 1.23 -3.42 -4.32
CA ILE A 118 0.19 -2.41 -4.53
C ILE A 118 -0.26 -1.77 -3.21
N ASP A 119 -0.50 -2.59 -2.19
CA ASP A 119 -0.77 -2.20 -0.80
C ASP A 119 -0.65 -3.42 0.13
N VAL A 120 -0.41 -3.17 1.42
CA VAL A 120 -0.34 -4.23 2.45
C VAL A 120 -1.67 -4.96 2.66
N SER A 121 -2.79 -4.36 2.30
CA SER A 121 -4.12 -4.98 2.39
C SER A 121 -4.41 -6.00 1.29
N ASN A 122 -3.53 -6.10 0.27
CA ASN A 122 -3.69 -6.99 -0.87
C ASN A 122 -5.10 -6.93 -1.50
N PRO A 123 -5.54 -5.76 -2.00
CA PRO A 123 -6.90 -5.57 -2.52
C PRO A 123 -7.15 -6.45 -3.75
N SER A 124 -8.36 -6.96 -3.91
CA SER A 124 -8.78 -7.60 -5.16
C SER A 124 -8.98 -6.56 -6.27
N LEU A 125 -8.91 -6.99 -7.54
CA LEU A 125 -9.19 -6.14 -8.69
C LEU A 125 -10.56 -5.46 -8.55
N LYS A 126 -11.61 -6.22 -8.20
CA LYS A 126 -12.98 -5.72 -8.00
C LYS A 126 -13.10 -4.65 -6.92
N ARG A 127 -12.27 -4.75 -5.86
CA ARG A 127 -12.22 -3.72 -4.83
C ARG A 127 -11.61 -2.43 -5.36
N ILE A 128 -10.59 -2.52 -6.19
CA ILE A 128 -9.95 -1.34 -6.81
C ILE A 128 -10.90 -0.70 -7.82
N GLU A 129 -11.62 -1.50 -8.64
CA GLU A 129 -12.70 -1.01 -9.51
C GLU A 129 -13.70 -0.17 -8.71
N GLY A 130 -14.20 -0.73 -7.60
CA GLY A 130 -15.09 0.01 -6.70
C GLY A 130 -14.46 1.29 -6.15
N ASN A 131 -13.22 1.24 -5.69
CA ASN A 131 -12.53 2.41 -5.17
C ASN A 131 -12.33 3.51 -6.23
N MET A 132 -12.14 3.14 -7.50
CA MET A 132 -12.02 4.07 -8.63
C MET A 132 -13.35 4.67 -9.09
N GLY A 133 -14.49 4.20 -8.57
CA GLY A 133 -15.81 4.62 -9.03
C GLY A 133 -16.30 3.88 -10.28
N ARG A 134 -15.50 2.97 -10.84
CA ARG A 134 -15.84 2.19 -12.04
C ARG A 134 -16.87 1.11 -11.74
N SER A 135 -17.50 0.55 -12.78
CA SER A 135 -18.43 -0.58 -12.62
C SER A 135 -17.74 -1.75 -11.91
N ILE A 136 -18.42 -2.33 -10.91
CA ILE A 136 -17.99 -3.56 -10.25
C ILE A 136 -18.75 -4.69 -10.91
N ILE A 137 -18.06 -5.47 -11.76
CA ILE A 137 -18.68 -6.55 -12.53
C ILE A 137 -18.09 -7.88 -12.07
N GLU A 138 -18.91 -8.79 -11.57
CA GLU A 138 -18.57 -10.21 -11.37
C GLU A 138 -19.31 -11.03 -12.42
N SER A 139 -18.68 -12.08 -12.96
CA SER A 139 -19.32 -12.96 -13.94
C SER A 139 -20.56 -13.61 -13.33
N SER A 140 -21.67 -13.66 -14.07
CA SER A 140 -22.86 -14.42 -13.70
C SER A 140 -22.70 -15.91 -14.03
N VAL A 141 -21.72 -16.26 -14.86
CA VAL A 141 -21.44 -17.64 -15.24
C VAL A 141 -20.73 -18.37 -14.09
N ASP A 142 -21.31 -19.47 -13.65
CA ASP A 142 -20.78 -20.27 -12.55
C ASP A 142 -19.50 -21.02 -12.98
N PHE A 143 -18.36 -20.70 -12.36
CA PHE A 143 -17.07 -21.37 -12.60
C PHE A 143 -17.06 -22.86 -12.24
N THR A 144 -18.10 -23.35 -11.53
CA THR A 144 -18.24 -24.76 -11.15
C THR A 144 -19.08 -25.59 -12.11
N LEU A 145 -19.48 -25.01 -13.25
CA LEU A 145 -20.25 -25.72 -14.30
C LEU A 145 -19.63 -27.06 -14.69
N GLN A 146 -20.47 -28.09 -14.80
CA GLN A 146 -20.06 -29.45 -15.15
C GLN A 146 -20.38 -29.79 -16.61
N ARG A 147 -20.49 -28.79 -17.47
CA ARG A 147 -20.72 -28.86 -18.91
C ARG A 147 -19.92 -27.76 -19.63
N PRO A 148 -19.71 -27.89 -20.96
CA PRO A 148 -19.17 -26.78 -21.76
C PRO A 148 -20.04 -25.51 -21.66
N LEU A 149 -19.42 -24.38 -21.86
CA LEU A 149 -20.11 -23.08 -21.96
C LEU A 149 -20.95 -23.04 -23.26
N THR A 150 -22.11 -22.45 -23.16
CA THR A 150 -22.90 -22.08 -24.34
C THR A 150 -22.27 -20.85 -25.03
N ASP A 151 -22.65 -20.58 -26.29
CA ASP A 151 -22.14 -19.39 -27.01
C ASP A 151 -22.47 -18.09 -26.28
N ALA A 152 -23.65 -17.98 -25.68
CA ALA A 152 -24.04 -16.81 -24.88
C ALA A 152 -23.17 -16.66 -23.61
N GLU A 153 -22.89 -17.75 -22.92
CA GLU A 153 -21.99 -17.76 -21.75
C GLU A 153 -20.54 -17.42 -22.15
N ARG A 154 -20.07 -17.93 -23.30
CA ARG A 154 -18.74 -17.53 -23.83
C ARG A 154 -18.65 -16.05 -24.16
N GLU A 155 -19.69 -15.47 -24.73
CA GLU A 155 -19.75 -14.03 -25.00
C GLU A 155 -19.70 -13.23 -23.70
N GLU A 156 -20.43 -13.66 -22.67
CA GLU A 156 -20.41 -13.03 -21.35
C GLU A 156 -19.03 -13.12 -20.69
N VAL A 157 -18.43 -14.31 -20.67
CA VAL A 157 -17.09 -14.54 -20.11
C VAL A 157 -16.04 -13.71 -20.86
N PHE A 158 -16.16 -13.58 -22.18
CA PHE A 158 -15.27 -12.73 -22.98
C PHE A 158 -15.38 -11.25 -22.58
N LYS A 159 -16.59 -10.73 -22.43
CA LYS A 159 -16.83 -9.34 -22.01
C LYS A 159 -16.30 -9.10 -20.60
N TYR A 160 -16.50 -10.04 -19.69
CA TYR A 160 -16.02 -10.01 -18.33
C TYR A 160 -14.48 -9.97 -18.28
N CYS A 161 -13.80 -10.93 -18.88
CA CYS A 161 -12.34 -10.98 -18.96
C CYS A 161 -11.75 -9.72 -19.63
N ALA A 162 -12.37 -9.27 -20.74
CA ALA A 162 -11.96 -8.04 -21.42
C ALA A 162 -12.08 -6.79 -20.54
N TYR A 163 -13.09 -6.73 -19.67
CA TYR A 163 -13.26 -5.63 -18.70
C TYR A 163 -12.25 -5.68 -17.57
N ASP A 164 -11.87 -6.86 -17.09
CA ASP A 164 -10.81 -7.02 -16.08
C ASP A 164 -9.45 -6.54 -16.61
N ILE A 165 -9.15 -6.83 -17.87
CA ILE A 165 -7.95 -6.29 -18.53
C ILE A 165 -8.00 -4.76 -18.64
N GLU A 166 -9.17 -4.16 -18.96
CA GLU A 166 -9.32 -2.71 -19.00
C GLU A 166 -8.98 -2.06 -17.65
N ASN A 167 -9.47 -2.63 -16.56
CA ASN A 167 -9.16 -2.16 -15.22
C ASN A 167 -7.67 -2.34 -14.87
N THR A 168 -7.05 -3.43 -15.32
CA THR A 168 -5.61 -3.66 -15.18
C THR A 168 -4.80 -2.61 -15.93
N ILE A 169 -5.23 -2.19 -17.13
CA ILE A 169 -4.61 -1.08 -17.88
C ILE A 169 -4.65 0.23 -17.07
N GLU A 170 -5.80 0.56 -16.47
CA GLU A 170 -5.92 1.77 -15.67
C GLU A 170 -5.04 1.73 -14.41
N ILE A 171 -4.97 0.60 -13.72
CA ILE A 171 -4.07 0.40 -12.59
C ILE A 171 -2.60 0.56 -13.01
N TYR A 172 -2.22 -0.01 -14.15
CA TYR A 172 -0.87 0.13 -14.70
C TYR A 172 -0.53 1.61 -14.95
N LYS A 173 -1.41 2.36 -15.64
CA LYS A 173 -1.24 3.79 -15.90
C LYS A 173 -1.05 4.60 -14.60
N LEU A 174 -1.90 4.35 -13.59
CA LEU A 174 -1.81 5.01 -12.29
C LEU A 174 -0.50 4.69 -11.55
N ARG A 175 0.12 3.54 -11.82
CA ARG A 175 1.35 3.07 -11.16
C ARG A 175 2.61 3.25 -11.99
N THR A 176 2.51 3.70 -13.25
CA THR A 176 3.65 3.82 -14.16
C THR A 176 4.79 4.62 -13.52
N HIS A 177 4.54 5.86 -13.16
CA HIS A 177 5.58 6.75 -12.60
C HIS A 177 5.95 6.44 -11.14
N SER A 178 5.03 5.87 -10.37
CA SER A 178 5.26 5.61 -8.93
C SER A 178 5.87 4.24 -8.64
N TYR A 179 5.79 3.30 -9.58
CA TYR A 179 6.23 1.92 -9.36
C TYR A 179 6.98 1.30 -10.55
N PHE A 180 6.40 1.30 -11.77
CA PHE A 180 6.98 0.54 -12.89
C PHE A 180 8.25 1.16 -13.45
N GLU A 181 8.28 2.47 -13.68
CA GLU A 181 9.48 3.17 -14.13
C GLU A 181 10.62 3.10 -13.11
N PRO A 182 10.42 3.41 -11.81
CA PRO A 182 11.45 3.20 -10.80
C PRO A 182 11.92 1.74 -10.69
N LYS A 183 11.02 0.76 -10.82
CA LYS A 183 11.39 -0.66 -10.84
C LYS A 183 12.25 -1.00 -12.04
N GLN A 184 11.96 -0.43 -13.21
CA GLN A 184 12.78 -0.60 -14.42
C GLN A 184 14.21 -0.06 -14.21
N GLN A 185 14.35 1.13 -13.65
CA GLN A 185 15.66 1.70 -13.30
C GLN A 185 16.42 0.80 -12.33
N LEU A 186 15.75 0.23 -11.32
CA LEU A 186 16.37 -0.73 -10.41
C LEU A 186 16.85 -1.98 -11.10
N LEU A 187 16.09 -2.51 -12.07
CA LEU A 187 16.49 -3.67 -12.86
C LEU A 187 17.76 -3.42 -13.67
N GLU A 188 17.93 -2.21 -14.21
CA GLU A 188 19.12 -1.80 -14.96
C GLU A 188 20.37 -1.66 -14.07
N MET A 189 20.15 -1.40 -12.78
CA MET A 189 21.24 -1.29 -11.79
C MET A 189 21.70 -2.65 -11.23
N VAL A 190 20.93 -3.72 -11.46
CA VAL A 190 21.24 -5.05 -10.93
C VAL A 190 21.99 -5.86 -11.98
N ASP A 191 23.24 -6.19 -11.69
CA ASP A 191 24.02 -7.12 -12.50
C ASP A 191 23.60 -8.55 -12.17
N THR A 192 22.65 -9.08 -12.97
CA THR A 192 22.13 -10.44 -12.77
C THR A 192 21.92 -11.16 -14.08
N THR A 193 22.27 -12.45 -14.09
CA THR A 193 21.96 -13.38 -15.17
C THR A 193 20.59 -14.03 -15.02
N SER A 194 19.85 -13.71 -13.96
CA SER A 194 18.53 -14.28 -13.71
C SER A 194 17.50 -13.78 -14.73
N VAL A 195 17.00 -14.67 -15.56
CA VAL A 195 15.95 -14.38 -16.54
C VAL A 195 14.62 -13.94 -15.91
N ASN A 196 14.45 -14.17 -14.61
CA ASN A 196 13.26 -13.84 -13.85
C ASN A 196 13.44 -12.64 -12.91
N ALA A 197 14.53 -11.88 -13.01
CA ALA A 197 14.78 -10.74 -12.14
C ALA A 197 13.66 -9.68 -12.20
N TYR A 198 12.96 -9.53 -13.31
CA TYR A 198 11.82 -8.64 -13.47
C TYR A 198 10.65 -8.99 -12.52
N ARG A 199 10.55 -10.24 -12.04
CA ARG A 199 9.55 -10.68 -11.05
C ARG A 199 9.93 -10.31 -9.61
N TRP A 200 11.17 -9.91 -9.37
CA TRP A 200 11.56 -9.46 -8.05
C TRP A 200 10.87 -8.15 -7.69
N ASN A 201 10.50 -8.02 -6.44
CA ASN A 201 9.96 -6.76 -5.93
C ASN A 201 11.08 -5.72 -5.74
N THR A 202 10.71 -4.46 -5.56
CA THR A 202 11.69 -3.36 -5.41
C THR A 202 12.61 -3.55 -4.20
N THR A 203 12.14 -4.22 -3.14
CA THR A 203 12.94 -4.52 -1.93
C THR A 203 14.05 -5.51 -2.26
N THR A 204 13.74 -6.58 -2.98
CA THR A 204 14.72 -7.57 -3.44
C THR A 204 15.71 -6.93 -4.42
N LEU A 205 15.21 -6.17 -5.41
CA LEU A 205 16.07 -5.48 -6.39
C LEU A 205 17.04 -4.52 -5.69
N SER A 206 16.57 -3.77 -4.68
CA SER A 206 17.41 -2.86 -3.91
C SER A 206 18.52 -3.59 -3.16
N ALA A 207 18.25 -4.76 -2.60
CA ALA A 207 19.28 -5.57 -1.96
C ALA A 207 20.31 -6.11 -2.97
N GLN A 208 19.83 -6.62 -4.10
CA GLN A 208 20.69 -7.12 -5.19
C GLN A 208 21.53 -6.00 -5.84
N ALA A 209 20.98 -4.78 -5.93
CA ALA A 209 21.74 -3.62 -6.41
C ALA A 209 22.93 -3.27 -5.50
N LEU A 210 22.90 -3.66 -4.24
CA LEU A 210 23.96 -3.38 -3.26
C LEU A 210 24.95 -4.54 -3.10
N MET A 211 24.44 -5.79 -3.10
CA MET A 211 25.23 -6.98 -2.80
C MET A 211 24.83 -8.16 -3.69
N ASP A 212 25.80 -8.99 -4.02
CA ASP A 212 25.62 -10.25 -4.76
C ASP A 212 25.58 -11.49 -3.85
N ARG A 213 25.90 -11.33 -2.56
CA ARG A 213 25.94 -12.40 -1.54
C ARG A 213 25.51 -11.87 -0.18
N PRO A 214 25.02 -12.75 0.72
CA PRO A 214 24.65 -12.35 2.08
C PRO A 214 25.80 -11.70 2.85
N GLN A 215 25.48 -10.62 3.61
CA GLN A 215 26.45 -9.98 4.47
C GLN A 215 26.60 -10.75 5.82
N PRO A 216 27.76 -10.64 6.49
CA PRO A 216 27.91 -11.09 7.86
C PRO A 216 26.98 -10.30 8.81
N THR A 217 26.32 -11.00 9.73
CA THR A 217 25.48 -10.37 10.75
C THR A 217 26.33 -9.91 11.94
N TRP A 218 25.88 -8.86 12.63
CA TRP A 218 26.49 -8.45 13.89
C TRP A 218 26.08 -9.39 15.02
N ASP A 219 27.00 -9.65 15.94
CA ASP A 219 26.81 -10.46 17.15
C ASP A 219 26.10 -9.69 18.27
N LYS A 220 26.25 -8.35 18.30
CA LYS A 220 25.70 -7.44 19.32
C LYS A 220 25.31 -6.08 18.74
N LEU A 221 24.60 -5.31 19.55
CA LEU A 221 24.33 -3.88 19.24
C LEU A 221 25.63 -3.08 19.25
N ARG A 222 25.70 -2.06 18.38
CA ARG A 222 26.87 -1.18 18.24
C ARG A 222 26.50 0.29 18.48
N ILE A 223 25.81 0.54 19.61
CA ILE A 223 25.52 1.90 20.05
C ILE A 223 26.82 2.53 20.56
N PRO A 224 27.13 3.80 20.19
CA PRO A 224 28.29 4.51 20.76
C PRO A 224 28.27 4.52 22.29
N ALA A 225 29.42 4.18 22.91
CA ALA A 225 29.48 3.96 24.38
C ALA A 225 29.07 5.18 25.21
N HIS A 226 29.31 6.40 24.70
CA HIS A 226 28.92 7.65 25.39
C HIS A 226 27.41 7.89 25.39
N LEU A 227 26.65 7.19 24.55
CA LEU A 227 25.18 7.28 24.49
C LEU A 227 24.48 6.16 25.26
N TRP A 228 25.13 4.98 25.39
CA TRP A 228 24.51 3.82 26.00
C TRP A 228 24.33 3.99 27.51
N ARG A 229 23.08 3.95 27.98
CA ARG A 229 22.68 4.20 29.38
C ARG A 229 23.19 5.52 29.96
N ASN A 230 23.30 6.54 29.12
CA ASN A 230 23.69 7.87 29.56
C ASN A 230 22.53 8.54 30.31
N GLU A 231 22.68 8.69 31.63
CA GLU A 231 21.66 9.28 32.51
C GLU A 231 21.30 10.74 32.12
N SER A 232 22.24 11.49 31.52
CA SER A 232 21.99 12.86 31.09
C SER A 232 20.95 12.99 30.00
N LEU A 233 20.66 11.87 29.26
CA LEU A 233 19.62 11.83 28.25
C LEU A 233 18.21 11.75 28.84
N GLY A 234 18.05 11.39 30.14
CA GLY A 234 16.75 11.28 30.79
C GLY A 234 15.82 10.23 30.23
N ILE A 235 16.38 9.19 29.60
CA ILE A 235 15.61 8.04 29.10
C ILE A 235 15.41 7.06 30.27
N ASP A 236 14.17 6.61 30.47
CA ASP A 236 13.81 5.70 31.54
C ASP A 236 14.59 4.37 31.50
N SER A 237 14.92 3.84 32.68
CA SER A 237 15.62 2.54 32.83
C SER A 237 14.92 1.40 32.09
N ASP A 238 13.59 1.37 32.11
CA ASP A 238 12.76 0.38 31.41
C ASP A 238 12.97 0.36 29.88
N VAL A 239 13.21 1.53 29.27
CA VAL A 239 13.52 1.64 27.85
C VAL A 239 14.90 1.08 27.56
N TRP A 240 15.90 1.40 28.41
CA TRP A 240 17.23 0.84 28.32
C TRP A 240 17.23 -0.68 28.46
N ASP A 241 16.43 -1.22 29.38
CA ASP A 241 16.31 -2.68 29.59
C ASP A 241 15.61 -3.36 28.42
N MET A 242 14.60 -2.74 27.80
CA MET A 242 14.00 -3.22 26.56
C MET A 242 15.03 -3.29 25.44
N TRP A 243 15.88 -2.29 25.27
CA TRP A 243 16.93 -2.29 24.25
C TRP A 243 18.05 -3.31 24.56
N ALA A 244 18.39 -3.50 25.84
CA ALA A 244 19.36 -4.52 26.26
C ALA A 244 18.87 -5.95 25.95
N LYS A 245 17.57 -6.22 26.06
CA LYS A 245 16.97 -7.48 25.59
C LYS A 245 17.16 -7.70 24.09
N ALA A 246 17.08 -6.66 23.27
CA ALA A 246 17.35 -6.75 21.85
C ALA A 246 18.81 -7.14 21.53
N ASP A 247 19.74 -6.93 22.45
CA ASP A 247 21.12 -7.41 22.34
C ASP A 247 21.25 -8.91 22.62
N ALA A 248 20.43 -9.43 23.54
CA ALA A 248 20.43 -10.85 23.90
C ALA A 248 19.62 -11.71 22.90
N GLU A 249 18.55 -11.18 22.32
CA GLU A 249 17.60 -11.89 21.47
C GLU A 249 17.73 -11.46 20.00
N SER A 250 17.40 -12.36 19.05
CA SER A 250 17.47 -12.05 17.62
C SER A 250 16.37 -11.07 17.15
N LEU A 251 15.20 -11.05 17.84
CA LEU A 251 14.07 -10.19 17.53
C LEU A 251 13.32 -9.84 18.81
N VAL A 252 13.31 -8.56 19.19
CA VAL A 252 12.44 -8.04 20.24
C VAL A 252 11.29 -7.29 19.61
N LYS A 253 10.07 -7.73 19.86
CA LYS A 253 8.82 -7.13 19.37
C LYS A 253 8.13 -6.23 20.39
N ASP A 254 8.67 -6.14 21.60
CA ASP A 254 8.06 -5.38 22.68
C ASP A 254 8.17 -3.89 22.42
N VAL A 255 7.03 -3.22 22.51
CA VAL A 255 6.91 -1.76 22.45
C VAL A 255 6.61 -1.27 23.86
N LYS A 256 7.43 -0.37 24.38
CA LYS A 256 7.17 0.29 25.66
C LYS A 256 6.60 1.69 25.41
N GLN A 257 5.50 1.99 26.10
CA GLN A 257 4.96 3.35 26.20
C GLN A 257 5.42 3.95 27.52
N THR A 258 6.12 5.07 27.44
CA THR A 258 6.61 5.77 28.61
C THR A 258 6.09 7.20 28.56
N LYS A 259 5.39 7.63 29.60
CA LYS A 259 5.02 9.03 29.78
C LYS A 259 6.21 9.75 30.40
N ILE A 260 6.89 10.57 29.63
CA ILE A 260 7.94 11.44 30.15
C ILE A 260 7.31 12.81 30.41
N CYS A 261 7.40 13.24 31.66
CA CYS A 261 7.01 14.59 32.06
C CYS A 261 8.10 15.58 31.62
N LEU A 262 7.93 16.10 30.42
CA LEU A 262 8.59 17.35 30.04
C LEU A 262 7.85 18.54 30.69
N SER A 263 8.30 19.76 30.49
CA SER A 263 7.60 20.96 30.97
C SER A 263 6.15 21.01 30.51
N HIS A 264 5.90 20.54 29.27
CA HIS A 264 4.59 20.22 28.77
C HIS A 264 4.52 18.71 28.54
N PRO A 265 3.50 17.99 29.07
CA PRO A 265 3.44 16.54 29.01
C PRO A 265 3.40 16.01 27.56
N VAL A 266 4.33 15.14 27.23
CA VAL A 266 4.40 14.43 25.95
C VAL A 266 4.37 12.94 26.23
N GLU A 267 3.54 12.21 25.52
CA GLU A 267 3.52 10.75 25.58
C GLU A 267 4.45 10.18 24.53
N PHE A 268 5.56 9.58 24.97
CA PHE A 268 6.52 8.93 24.08
C PHE A 268 6.34 7.43 24.03
N THR A 269 6.45 6.87 22.83
CA THR A 269 6.51 5.43 22.57
C THR A 269 7.87 5.10 21.98
N PHE A 270 8.64 4.27 22.67
CA PHE A 270 9.89 3.72 22.19
C PHE A 270 9.66 2.30 21.65
N GLY A 271 10.16 2.00 20.46
CA GLY A 271 9.99 0.70 19.83
C GLY A 271 10.86 0.52 18.60
N PHE A 272 10.83 -0.66 17.97
CA PHE A 272 11.69 -0.95 16.82
C PHE A 272 11.14 -0.44 15.47
N GLY A 273 10.25 0.56 15.51
CA GLY A 273 9.77 1.35 14.36
C GLY A 273 10.31 2.79 14.34
N GLY A 274 10.77 3.29 15.49
CA GLY A 274 11.23 4.65 15.69
C GLY A 274 10.66 5.25 16.98
N LEU A 275 11.07 6.49 17.33
CA LEU A 275 10.47 7.26 18.40
C LEU A 275 9.16 7.88 17.93
N HIS A 276 8.12 7.74 18.74
CA HIS A 276 6.84 8.43 18.54
C HIS A 276 6.48 9.20 19.80
N GLY A 277 6.29 10.52 19.67
CA GLY A 277 5.89 11.40 20.75
C GLY A 277 4.75 12.30 20.35
N VAL A 278 3.77 12.48 21.23
CA VAL A 278 2.62 13.37 20.99
C VAL A 278 2.30 14.18 22.25
N ALA A 279 2.08 15.48 22.10
CA ALA A 279 1.63 16.32 23.20
C ALA A 279 0.28 15.85 23.73
N VAL A 280 0.17 15.70 25.06
CA VAL A 280 -1.06 15.32 25.74
C VAL A 280 -1.99 16.53 25.88
N ASP A 281 -1.42 17.71 26.11
CA ASP A 281 -2.14 18.95 26.31
C ASP A 281 -2.35 19.68 24.97
N GLY A 282 -3.60 19.72 24.55
CA GLY A 282 -4.02 20.42 23.34
C GLY A 282 -3.96 19.56 22.08
N LYS A 283 -4.79 19.94 21.12
CA LYS A 283 -4.91 19.30 19.80
C LYS A 283 -4.61 20.26 18.65
N ARG A 284 -4.62 21.59 18.93
CA ARG A 284 -4.39 22.63 17.94
C ARG A 284 -3.27 23.57 18.41
N PHE A 285 -2.25 23.71 17.58
CA PHE A 285 -1.05 24.53 17.84
C PHE A 285 -0.87 25.54 16.71
N ARG A 286 -0.22 26.66 17.00
CA ARG A 286 0.07 27.72 16.05
C ARG A 286 1.57 28.00 15.99
N ASN A 287 2.02 28.54 14.85
CA ASN A 287 3.43 28.90 14.63
C ASN A 287 4.37 27.73 14.94
N VAL A 288 4.04 26.55 14.43
CA VAL A 288 4.78 25.31 14.68
C VAL A 288 6.00 25.25 13.76
N LYS A 289 7.14 24.94 14.33
CA LYS A 289 8.38 24.61 13.63
C LYS A 289 8.55 23.10 13.63
N LEU A 290 9.06 22.56 12.53
CA LEU A 290 9.42 21.14 12.40
C LEU A 290 10.90 21.08 12.01
N LEU A 291 11.69 20.47 12.88
CA LEU A 291 13.05 20.06 12.55
C LEU A 291 13.03 18.59 12.14
N ASP A 292 13.40 18.30 10.90
CA ASP A 292 13.35 16.98 10.28
C ASP A 292 14.76 16.52 9.90
N VAL A 293 15.14 15.29 10.25
CA VAL A 293 16.49 14.79 9.96
C VAL A 293 16.57 14.31 8.52
N GLY A 294 17.35 14.99 7.72
CA GLY A 294 17.54 14.64 6.31
C GLY A 294 18.06 13.22 6.13
N SER A 295 17.23 12.31 5.60
CA SER A 295 17.58 10.91 5.36
C SER A 295 18.16 10.21 6.60
N MET A 296 17.51 10.30 7.74
CA MET A 296 18.00 9.87 9.06
C MET A 296 18.56 8.44 9.06
N TYR A 297 17.77 7.43 8.74
CA TYR A 297 18.22 6.02 8.76
C TYR A 297 19.34 5.75 7.76
N PRO A 298 19.27 6.21 6.49
CA PRO A 298 20.41 6.12 5.58
C PRO A 298 21.70 6.72 6.15
N THR A 299 21.64 7.88 6.78
CA THR A 299 22.78 8.54 7.40
C THR A 299 23.38 7.73 8.56
N ILE A 300 22.53 7.20 9.43
CA ILE A 300 22.96 6.32 10.55
C ILE A 300 23.57 5.01 10.02
N ILE A 301 22.96 4.39 9.01
CA ILE A 301 23.45 3.16 8.36
C ILE A 301 24.88 3.36 7.82
N ILE A 302 25.13 4.50 7.15
CA ILE A 302 26.44 4.86 6.62
C ILE A 302 27.44 5.11 7.76
N TYR A 303 27.06 5.93 8.74
CA TYR A 303 27.90 6.27 9.90
C TYR A 303 28.35 5.02 10.67
N LEU A 304 27.43 4.09 10.94
CA LEU A 304 27.71 2.86 11.66
C LEU A 304 28.33 1.76 10.79
N LYS A 305 28.50 2.00 9.49
CA LYS A 305 28.94 0.98 8.51
C LYS A 305 28.09 -0.29 8.57
N ALA A 306 26.78 -0.13 8.72
CA ALA A 306 25.83 -1.23 8.95
C ALA A 306 25.71 -2.22 7.78
N LEU A 307 26.17 -1.85 6.59
CA LEU A 307 26.19 -2.69 5.39
C LEU A 307 27.57 -3.29 5.09
N GLY A 308 28.53 -3.16 6.02
CA GLY A 308 29.87 -3.68 5.81
C GLY A 308 30.49 -3.14 4.51
N LEU A 309 30.93 -4.02 3.62
CA LEU A 309 31.55 -3.65 2.34
C LEU A 309 30.62 -2.90 1.36
N ALA A 310 29.30 -3.03 1.52
CA ALA A 310 28.34 -2.31 0.66
C ALA A 310 28.06 -0.88 1.14
N THR A 311 28.63 -0.44 2.27
CA THR A 311 28.38 0.89 2.83
C THR A 311 28.80 2.00 1.86
N ASP A 312 29.96 1.90 1.25
CA ASP A 312 30.46 2.92 0.32
C ASP A 312 29.60 3.02 -0.95
N LYS A 313 29.15 1.87 -1.47
CA LYS A 313 28.22 1.83 -2.60
C LYS A 313 26.87 2.46 -2.23
N TYR A 314 26.38 2.21 -1.03
CA TYR A 314 25.14 2.80 -0.53
C TYR A 314 25.26 4.32 -0.35
N ASP A 315 26.38 4.83 0.16
CA ASP A 315 26.64 6.27 0.25
C ASP A 315 26.74 6.90 -1.15
N GLY A 316 27.43 6.25 -2.09
CA GLY A 316 27.46 6.68 -3.49
C GLY A 316 26.05 6.82 -4.10
N ILE A 317 25.14 5.88 -3.81
CA ILE A 317 23.74 5.97 -4.23
C ILE A 317 23.04 7.18 -3.59
N ARG A 318 23.30 7.45 -2.30
CA ARG A 318 22.74 8.63 -1.61
C ARG A 318 23.23 9.94 -2.24
N GLN A 319 24.52 10.06 -2.52
CA GLN A 319 25.12 11.23 -3.16
C GLN A 319 24.55 11.43 -4.58
N HIS A 320 24.53 10.38 -5.39
CA HIS A 320 23.97 10.43 -6.74
C HIS A 320 22.51 10.85 -6.75
N ARG A 321 21.71 10.36 -5.78
CA ARG A 321 20.32 10.82 -5.64
C ARG A 321 20.22 12.33 -5.41
N LEU A 322 21.11 12.91 -4.59
CA LEU A 322 21.09 14.35 -4.33
C LEU A 322 21.42 15.15 -5.60
N GLU A 323 22.35 14.67 -6.42
CA GLU A 323 22.72 15.30 -7.70
C GLU A 323 21.55 15.27 -8.71
N VAL A 324 20.84 14.13 -8.83
CA VAL A 324 19.78 13.96 -9.84
C VAL A 324 18.40 14.40 -9.36
N LYS A 325 18.23 14.75 -8.09
CA LYS A 325 16.93 15.03 -7.45
C LYS A 325 16.04 16.03 -8.21
N HIS A 326 16.66 17.00 -8.86
CA HIS A 326 15.96 18.07 -9.58
C HIS A 326 16.15 17.97 -11.10
N VAL A 327 16.88 16.98 -11.60
CA VAL A 327 17.23 16.81 -13.02
C VAL A 327 16.51 15.59 -13.61
N ASP A 328 16.55 14.45 -12.91
CA ASP A 328 15.93 13.20 -13.32
C ASP A 328 15.11 12.62 -12.16
N LYS A 329 13.80 12.89 -12.22
CA LYS A 329 12.89 12.46 -11.16
C LYS A 329 12.74 10.93 -11.09
N VAL A 330 12.72 10.24 -12.24
CA VAL A 330 12.54 8.77 -12.28
C VAL A 330 13.71 8.08 -11.65
N LEU A 331 14.93 8.46 -12.02
CA LEU A 331 16.15 7.95 -11.42
C LEU A 331 16.24 8.30 -9.93
N SER A 332 15.93 9.54 -9.56
CA SER A 332 15.89 9.96 -8.16
C SER A 332 14.91 9.14 -7.32
N ASP A 333 13.73 8.81 -7.86
CA ASP A 333 12.74 7.99 -7.18
C ASP A 333 13.21 6.52 -7.07
N ALA A 334 13.86 5.97 -8.08
CA ALA A 334 14.49 4.64 -8.03
C ALA A 334 15.59 4.57 -6.96
N LEU A 335 16.52 5.54 -6.93
CA LEU A 335 17.56 5.63 -5.92
C LEU A 335 16.97 5.80 -4.50
N LYS A 336 15.87 6.55 -4.35
CA LYS A 336 15.15 6.70 -3.09
C LYS A 336 14.54 5.37 -2.62
N LEU A 337 14.06 4.53 -3.52
CA LEU A 337 13.57 3.19 -3.17
C LEU A 337 14.68 2.33 -2.56
N ILE A 338 15.90 2.35 -3.14
CA ILE A 338 17.05 1.65 -2.53
C ILE A 338 17.29 2.18 -1.12
N LEU A 339 17.43 3.50 -0.97
CA LEU A 339 17.77 4.11 0.32
C LEU A 339 16.73 3.78 1.41
N ASN A 340 15.45 3.83 1.07
CA ASN A 340 14.37 3.58 2.03
C ASN A 340 14.16 2.08 2.33
N SER A 341 14.45 1.18 1.38
CA SER A 341 14.21 -0.25 1.55
C SER A 341 15.28 -0.95 2.40
N VAL A 342 16.48 -0.38 2.52
CA VAL A 342 17.62 -1.01 3.22
C VAL A 342 17.29 -1.29 4.68
N TYR A 343 16.67 -0.35 5.39
CA TYR A 343 16.30 -0.57 6.79
C TYR A 343 15.33 -1.76 6.96
N GLY A 344 14.35 -1.91 6.08
CA GLY A 344 13.47 -3.08 6.04
C GLY A 344 14.21 -4.37 5.66
N ASN A 345 15.13 -4.28 4.71
CA ASN A 345 15.96 -5.40 4.29
C ASN A 345 16.87 -5.93 5.40
N LEU A 346 17.39 -5.07 6.29
CA LEU A 346 18.17 -5.48 7.45
C LEU A 346 17.37 -6.39 8.42
N LYS A 347 16.03 -6.28 8.44
CA LYS A 347 15.13 -7.09 9.27
C LYS A 347 14.65 -8.37 8.58
N ASN A 348 14.75 -8.45 7.26
CA ASN A 348 14.19 -9.54 6.48
C ASN A 348 15.19 -10.69 6.34
N GLU A 349 14.90 -11.84 6.95
CA GLU A 349 15.75 -13.04 6.94
C GLU A 349 16.04 -13.61 5.54
N TYR A 350 15.20 -13.28 4.55
CA TYR A 350 15.39 -13.69 3.14
C TYR A 350 16.20 -12.67 2.32
N SER A 351 16.61 -11.55 2.93
CA SER A 351 17.38 -10.51 2.25
C SER A 351 18.89 -10.77 2.33
N LEU A 352 19.61 -10.44 1.26
CA LEU A 352 21.08 -10.42 1.28
C LEU A 352 21.64 -9.44 2.32
N LEU A 353 20.88 -8.44 2.71
CA LEU A 353 21.24 -7.42 3.70
C LEU A 353 20.82 -7.79 5.12
N TYR A 354 20.33 -9.02 5.38
CA TYR A 354 19.87 -9.42 6.69
C TYR A 354 20.91 -9.18 7.78
N ASN A 355 20.59 -8.32 8.74
CA ASN A 355 21.41 -8.02 9.93
C ASN A 355 20.53 -7.38 11.02
N PRO A 356 19.82 -8.18 11.81
CA PRO A 356 18.83 -7.67 12.76
C PRO A 356 19.44 -6.81 13.86
N LYS A 357 20.69 -7.07 14.30
CA LYS A 357 21.39 -6.26 15.28
C LYS A 357 21.76 -4.88 14.72
N ALA A 358 22.17 -4.80 13.45
CA ALA A 358 22.40 -3.53 12.77
C ALA A 358 21.11 -2.73 12.65
N SER A 359 20.00 -3.38 12.27
CA SER A 359 18.68 -2.74 12.21
C SER A 359 18.26 -2.17 13.58
N ALA A 360 18.38 -2.96 14.63
CA ALA A 360 18.06 -2.54 16.00
C ALA A 360 18.95 -1.36 16.43
N THR A 361 20.26 -1.43 16.15
CA THR A 361 21.21 -0.34 16.45
C THR A 361 20.82 0.97 15.77
N VAL A 362 20.51 0.92 14.45
CA VAL A 362 20.09 2.10 13.68
C VAL A 362 18.85 2.73 14.29
N CYS A 363 17.86 1.91 14.65
CA CYS A 363 16.61 2.39 15.24
C CYS A 363 16.83 3.01 16.63
N ILE A 364 17.58 2.36 17.50
CA ILE A 364 17.87 2.84 18.86
C ILE A 364 18.66 4.14 18.80
N TYR A 365 19.70 4.19 17.96
CA TYR A 365 20.50 5.42 17.78
C TYR A 365 19.63 6.59 17.36
N GLY A 366 18.74 6.37 16.37
CA GLY A 366 17.78 7.38 15.92
C GLY A 366 16.83 7.85 17.02
N GLN A 367 16.32 6.92 17.86
CA GLN A 367 15.45 7.27 18.98
C GLN A 367 16.18 8.09 20.04
N ILE A 368 17.43 7.73 20.38
CA ILE A 368 18.24 8.50 21.33
C ILE A 368 18.45 9.92 20.83
N ALA A 369 18.88 10.06 19.57
CA ALA A 369 19.17 11.37 18.99
C ALA A 369 17.93 12.27 18.92
N LEU A 370 16.78 11.70 18.51
CA LEU A 370 15.54 12.45 18.38
C LEU A 370 14.95 12.84 19.76
N PHE A 371 15.05 11.94 20.74
CA PHE A 371 14.59 12.22 22.10
C PHE A 371 15.43 13.31 22.77
N ASP A 372 16.75 13.29 22.57
CA ASP A 372 17.64 14.33 23.06
C ASP A 372 17.30 15.71 22.46
N LEU A 373 16.94 15.75 21.15
CA LEU A 373 16.45 16.98 20.52
C LEU A 373 15.15 17.47 21.18
N CYS A 374 14.20 16.57 21.46
CA CYS A 374 12.96 16.93 22.17
C CYS A 374 13.25 17.55 23.54
N ARG A 375 14.16 16.98 24.32
CA ARG A 375 14.54 17.49 25.64
C ARG A 375 15.21 18.86 25.57
N ARG A 376 16.17 19.02 24.68
CA ARG A 376 16.87 20.32 24.51
C ARG A 376 15.89 21.43 24.16
N LEU A 377 14.90 21.16 23.33
CA LEU A 377 13.85 22.11 22.98
C LEU A 377 12.94 22.43 24.18
N ASP A 378 12.55 21.42 24.96
CA ASP A 378 11.74 21.60 26.18
C ASP A 378 12.50 22.37 27.26
N ASP A 379 13.78 22.05 27.50
CA ASP A 379 14.66 22.76 28.45
C ASP A 379 14.84 24.25 28.08
N ALA A 380 14.74 24.58 26.78
CA ALA A 380 14.77 25.95 26.27
C ALA A 380 13.39 26.65 26.29
N GLY A 381 12.35 25.99 26.82
CA GLY A 381 11.02 26.58 27.00
C GLY A 381 10.10 26.44 25.79
N TYR A 382 10.44 25.55 24.83
CA TYR A 382 9.54 25.21 23.74
C TYR A 382 8.61 24.06 24.14
N GLN A 383 7.39 24.09 23.65
CA GLN A 383 6.47 22.95 23.74
C GLN A 383 6.71 21.98 22.57
N VAL A 384 7.13 20.75 22.86
CA VAL A 384 7.16 19.68 21.86
C VAL A 384 5.74 19.26 21.55
N VAL A 385 5.37 19.31 20.26
CA VAL A 385 4.02 19.02 19.77
C VAL A 385 3.91 17.59 19.26
N ASN A 386 4.91 17.18 18.46
CA ASN A 386 4.94 15.86 17.81
C ASN A 386 6.39 15.44 17.55
N ALA A 387 6.70 14.20 17.80
CA ALA A 387 7.96 13.57 17.39
C ALA A 387 7.64 12.28 16.65
N ASN A 388 8.13 12.13 15.41
CA ASN A 388 7.75 10.99 14.58
C ASN A 388 8.94 10.52 13.74
N THR A 389 9.59 9.50 14.23
CA THR A 389 10.69 8.75 13.60
C THR A 389 11.94 9.58 13.29
N ASP A 390 11.82 10.67 12.54
CA ASP A 390 12.90 11.49 11.99
C ASP A 390 12.70 13.00 12.16
N GLY A 391 11.58 13.44 12.75
CA GLY A 391 11.27 14.85 12.92
C GLY A 391 10.64 15.20 14.25
N VAL A 392 10.89 16.44 14.72
CA VAL A 392 10.32 17.02 15.93
C VAL A 392 9.59 18.31 15.58
N ALA A 393 8.27 18.33 15.80
CA ALA A 393 7.47 19.54 15.72
C ALA A 393 7.34 20.19 17.09
N PHE A 394 7.54 21.52 17.16
CA PHE A 394 7.50 22.28 18.41
C PHE A 394 6.97 23.70 18.17
N CYS A 395 6.52 24.34 19.25
CA CYS A 395 6.04 25.73 19.23
C CYS A 395 6.32 26.40 20.59
N GLY A 396 5.89 27.65 20.74
CA GLY A 396 5.99 28.38 22.02
C GLY A 396 6.98 29.55 22.01
N MET A 397 7.26 30.06 23.19
CA MET A 397 8.05 31.31 23.43
C MET A 397 9.51 31.01 23.80
N GLY A 398 9.99 29.79 23.64
CA GLY A 398 11.39 29.45 23.88
C GLY A 398 12.35 30.28 23.00
N THR A 399 13.61 30.30 23.37
CA THR A 399 14.65 31.04 22.64
C THR A 399 15.81 30.13 22.28
N GLY A 400 16.52 30.45 21.19
CA GLY A 400 17.78 29.79 20.85
C GLY A 400 17.60 28.42 20.18
N TYR A 401 16.50 28.15 19.44
CA TYR A 401 16.35 26.87 18.76
C TYR A 401 17.40 26.66 17.66
N GLU A 402 17.92 27.72 17.06
CA GLU A 402 19.01 27.66 16.08
C GLU A 402 20.31 27.15 16.68
N GLU A 403 20.66 27.64 17.91
CA GLU A 403 21.82 27.16 18.65
C GLU A 403 21.67 25.71 19.06
N ILE A 404 20.46 25.32 19.51
CA ILE A 404 20.14 23.90 19.82
C ILE A 404 20.30 23.03 18.57
N TRP A 405 19.75 23.46 17.46
CA TRP A 405 19.86 22.79 16.16
C TRP A 405 21.34 22.54 15.79
N HIS A 406 22.12 23.60 15.71
CA HIS A 406 23.53 23.48 15.31
C HIS A 406 24.39 22.71 16.31
N GLN A 407 24.10 22.80 17.62
CA GLN A 407 24.80 21.98 18.60
C GLN A 407 24.41 20.51 18.49
N TRP A 408 23.14 20.21 18.28
CA TRP A 408 22.67 18.83 18.06
C TRP A 408 23.32 18.21 16.81
N GLU A 409 23.43 18.95 15.72
CA GLU A 409 24.12 18.49 14.50
C GLU A 409 25.58 18.15 14.73
N LYS A 410 26.27 18.91 15.60
CA LYS A 410 27.65 18.58 15.99
C LYS A 410 27.74 17.31 16.82
N ASP A 411 26.83 17.15 17.79
CA ASP A 411 26.83 16.02 18.71
C ASP A 411 26.44 14.70 18.02
N TYR A 412 25.59 14.79 17.00
CA TYR A 412 25.08 13.64 16.23
C TYR A 412 25.54 13.60 14.77
N ALA A 413 26.66 14.26 14.48
CA ALA A 413 27.20 14.25 13.12
C ALA A 413 27.38 12.81 12.60
N PRO A 414 27.08 12.52 11.33
CA PRO A 414 26.82 13.47 10.22
C PRO A 414 25.31 13.73 9.95
N MET A 415 24.43 13.58 10.93
CA MET A 415 23.00 13.91 10.76
C MET A 415 22.81 15.42 10.65
N MET A 416 21.97 15.84 9.72
CA MET A 416 21.62 17.24 9.46
C MET A 416 20.11 17.44 9.56
N LEU A 417 19.70 18.58 10.10
CA LEU A 417 18.29 18.95 10.26
C LEU A 417 17.84 19.92 9.16
N GLU A 418 16.62 19.77 8.73
CA GLU A 418 15.91 20.67 7.82
C GLU A 418 14.75 21.33 8.58
N LEU A 419 14.59 22.65 8.42
CA LEU A 419 13.50 23.40 9.06
C LEU A 419 12.32 23.55 8.11
N ASP A 420 11.14 23.15 8.55
CA ASP A 420 9.85 23.57 7.97
C ASP A 420 9.03 24.33 9.02
N THR A 421 8.09 25.17 8.55
CA THR A 421 7.24 26.00 9.41
C THR A 421 5.79 25.87 9.03
N PHE A 422 4.90 25.92 10.02
CA PHE A 422 3.45 25.80 9.82
C PHE A 422 2.71 26.85 10.64
N ASP A 423 1.71 27.47 10.03
CA ASP A 423 0.86 28.47 10.70
C ASP A 423 -0.08 27.80 11.71
N THR A 424 -0.62 26.65 11.34
CA THR A 424 -1.51 25.83 12.19
C THR A 424 -1.13 24.37 12.09
N TRP A 425 -1.16 23.69 13.24
CA TRP A 425 -1.00 22.24 13.35
C TRP A 425 -2.14 21.69 14.20
N ILE A 426 -2.88 20.73 13.67
CA ILE A 426 -3.98 20.05 14.35
C ILE A 426 -3.70 18.56 14.31
N GLN A 427 -3.68 17.90 15.47
CA GLN A 427 -3.36 16.48 15.55
C GLN A 427 -4.38 15.72 16.40
N LYS A 428 -4.66 14.50 15.98
CA LYS A 428 -5.35 13.51 16.79
C LYS A 428 -4.35 12.68 17.60
N ASP A 429 -3.34 12.22 16.92
CA ASP A 429 -2.25 11.40 17.42
C ASP A 429 -0.97 11.65 16.59
N VAL A 430 0.12 10.95 16.90
CA VAL A 430 1.41 11.12 16.23
C VAL A 430 1.36 10.90 14.72
N ASN A 431 0.46 10.06 14.23
CA ASN A 431 0.35 9.69 12.81
C ASN A 431 -0.79 10.40 12.07
N ASN A 432 -1.74 11.00 12.78
CA ASN A 432 -2.90 11.67 12.19
C ASN A 432 -2.87 13.16 12.53
N TYR A 433 -2.46 13.98 11.55
CA TYR A 433 -2.40 15.43 11.70
C TYR A 433 -2.71 16.19 10.40
N ILE A 434 -3.08 17.45 10.58
CA ILE A 434 -3.31 18.45 9.54
C ILE A 434 -2.42 19.62 9.86
N ALA A 435 -1.64 20.12 8.89
CA ALA A 435 -0.81 21.31 9.05
C ALA A 435 -1.01 22.26 7.87
N THR A 436 -0.96 23.58 8.14
CA THR A 436 -1.12 24.60 7.09
C THR A 436 0.09 25.53 7.04
N LYS A 437 0.45 25.97 5.82
CA LYS A 437 1.48 26.96 5.55
C LYS A 437 0.99 27.87 4.41
N GLY A 438 0.49 29.05 4.76
CA GLY A 438 -0.29 29.87 3.83
C GLY A 438 -1.49 29.08 3.32
N GLU A 439 -1.66 29.02 2.01
CA GLU A 439 -2.73 28.26 1.37
C GLU A 439 -2.45 26.73 1.25
N LYS A 440 -1.23 26.31 1.53
CA LYS A 440 -0.87 24.91 1.44
C LYS A 440 -1.37 24.13 2.65
N ILE A 441 -2.05 23.01 2.37
CA ILE A 441 -2.53 22.08 3.38
C ILE A 441 -1.73 20.78 3.26
N LYS A 442 -1.17 20.33 4.37
CA LYS A 442 -0.52 19.03 4.54
C LYS A 442 -1.39 18.16 5.43
N VAL A 443 -1.75 16.98 4.96
CA VAL A 443 -2.49 15.99 5.74
C VAL A 443 -1.65 14.72 5.88
N LYS A 444 -1.71 14.08 7.03
CA LYS A 444 -1.05 12.78 7.26
C LYS A 444 -1.97 11.87 8.07
N GLY A 445 -1.89 10.58 7.75
CA GLY A 445 -2.62 9.52 8.45
C GLY A 445 -3.91 9.06 7.78
N GLY A 446 -4.39 7.89 8.21
CA GLY A 446 -5.56 7.23 7.62
C GLY A 446 -6.87 8.00 7.80
N ASP A 447 -6.92 8.93 8.77
CA ASP A 447 -8.09 9.75 9.02
C ASP A 447 -8.23 10.96 8.08
N THR A 448 -7.14 11.36 7.39
CA THR A 448 -7.11 12.59 6.58
C THR A 448 -6.61 12.41 5.16
N ASN A 449 -5.99 11.26 4.85
CA ASN A 449 -5.26 11.03 3.59
C ASN A 449 -6.12 11.13 2.32
N LYS A 450 -7.45 11.01 2.42
CA LYS A 450 -8.39 11.15 1.30
C LYS A 450 -8.78 12.60 1.00
N TYR A 451 -8.39 13.55 1.84
CA TYR A 451 -8.73 14.96 1.64
C TYR A 451 -8.17 15.50 0.33
N LEU A 452 -6.87 15.35 0.11
CA LEU A 452 -6.18 15.89 -1.06
C LEU A 452 -6.23 14.97 -2.29
N GLN A 453 -6.35 13.65 -2.09
CA GLN A 453 -6.25 12.68 -3.18
C GLN A 453 -7.04 11.40 -2.91
N ASN A 454 -7.41 10.72 -4.00
CA ASN A 454 -8.03 9.41 -3.92
C ASN A 454 -7.05 8.34 -3.41
N GLN A 455 -7.57 7.35 -2.68
CA GLN A 455 -6.83 6.20 -2.14
C GLN A 455 -7.28 4.89 -2.82
N TYR A 456 -7.16 4.84 -4.15
CA TYR A 456 -7.71 3.74 -4.97
C TYR A 456 -7.20 2.36 -4.57
N PHE A 457 -5.92 2.24 -4.23
CA PHE A 457 -5.29 0.96 -3.90
C PHE A 457 -5.47 0.52 -2.45
N LYS A 458 -5.98 1.39 -1.58
CA LYS A 458 -6.23 1.09 -0.17
C LYS A 458 -7.71 0.98 0.13
N ASN A 459 -8.32 2.13 0.34
CA ASN A 459 -9.75 2.26 0.63
C ASN A 459 -10.20 3.69 0.31
N ASN A 460 -11.05 3.83 -0.69
CA ASN A 460 -11.59 5.14 -1.10
C ASN A 460 -13.03 5.36 -0.61
N SER A 461 -13.53 4.51 0.31
CA SER A 461 -14.86 4.69 0.92
C SER A 461 -14.92 5.95 1.78
N LEU A 462 -16.07 6.63 1.76
CA LEU A 462 -16.38 7.79 2.61
C LEU A 462 -15.33 8.92 2.53
N ARG A 463 -14.87 9.23 1.31
CA ARG A 463 -13.96 10.35 1.10
C ARG A 463 -14.57 11.67 1.56
N ILE A 464 -15.85 11.89 1.28
CA ILE A 464 -16.61 13.09 1.66
C ILE A 464 -16.58 13.34 3.18
N VAL A 465 -16.55 12.28 3.99
CA VAL A 465 -16.48 12.37 5.46
C VAL A 465 -15.12 12.95 5.90
N GLN A 466 -14.03 12.53 5.27
CA GLN A 466 -12.71 13.11 5.56
C GLN A 466 -12.63 14.57 5.09
N MET A 467 -13.23 14.89 3.94
CA MET A 467 -13.29 16.26 3.45
C MET A 467 -14.07 17.17 4.42
N GLY A 468 -15.25 16.76 4.83
CA GLY A 468 -16.06 17.52 5.79
C GLY A 468 -15.38 17.68 7.16
N MET A 469 -14.64 16.65 7.61
CA MET A 469 -13.87 16.72 8.86
C MET A 469 -12.73 17.73 8.77
N VAL A 470 -11.94 17.71 7.72
CA VAL A 470 -10.81 18.63 7.54
C VAL A 470 -11.30 20.07 7.37
N ASP A 471 -12.37 20.30 6.59
CA ASP A 471 -12.98 21.62 6.42
C ASP A 471 -13.51 22.15 7.76
N LYS A 472 -14.13 21.31 8.58
CA LYS A 472 -14.57 21.69 9.94
C LYS A 472 -13.39 22.05 10.84
N LEU A 473 -12.35 21.23 10.82
CA LEU A 473 -11.15 21.48 11.65
C LEU A 473 -10.38 22.74 11.23
N LEU A 474 -10.25 23.03 9.94
CA LEU A 474 -9.49 24.17 9.45
C LEU A 474 -10.28 25.48 9.45
N TYR A 475 -11.52 25.44 8.98
CA TYR A 475 -12.31 26.63 8.63
C TYR A 475 -13.60 26.79 9.44
N ASP A 476 -13.86 25.87 10.39
CA ASP A 476 -15.12 25.80 11.16
C ASP A 476 -16.37 25.67 10.28
N THR A 477 -16.23 25.14 9.06
CA THR A 477 -17.32 24.93 8.11
C THR A 477 -18.30 23.91 8.68
N ASP A 478 -19.63 24.19 8.62
CA ASP A 478 -20.61 23.15 8.98
C ASP A 478 -20.48 21.97 8.01
N PRO A 479 -20.32 20.73 8.50
CA PRO A 479 -20.18 19.55 7.65
C PRO A 479 -21.22 19.40 6.56
N ILE A 480 -22.46 19.87 6.77
CA ILE A 480 -23.52 19.80 5.75
C ILE A 480 -23.15 20.63 4.50
N VAL A 481 -22.40 21.73 4.65
CA VAL A 481 -21.99 22.56 3.53
C VAL A 481 -21.03 21.79 2.64
N THR A 482 -19.99 21.17 3.22
CA THR A 482 -19.06 20.32 2.46
C THR A 482 -19.76 19.13 1.84
N VAL A 483 -20.60 18.42 2.64
CA VAL A 483 -21.31 17.24 2.16
C VAL A 483 -22.30 17.59 1.03
N SER A 484 -22.94 18.75 1.02
CA SER A 484 -23.85 19.16 -0.05
C SER A 484 -23.13 19.64 -1.31
N LYS A 485 -21.90 20.16 -1.16
CA LYS A 485 -21.14 20.76 -2.25
C LYS A 485 -20.71 19.77 -3.34
N TYR A 486 -20.50 18.51 -2.99
CA TYR A 486 -19.91 17.49 -3.87
C TYR A 486 -20.91 16.41 -4.30
N VAL A 487 -22.23 16.68 -4.27
CA VAL A 487 -23.27 15.71 -4.65
C VAL A 487 -23.19 15.23 -6.10
N ASP A 488 -22.51 15.99 -6.97
CA ASP A 488 -22.25 15.61 -8.36
C ASP A 488 -21.07 14.60 -8.49
N HIS A 489 -20.49 14.20 -7.36
CA HIS A 489 -19.37 13.26 -7.27
C HIS A 489 -19.74 12.05 -6.40
N PRO A 490 -20.60 11.13 -6.87
CA PRO A 490 -21.05 9.99 -6.07
C PRO A 490 -19.89 9.16 -5.51
N GLU A 491 -18.78 9.04 -6.23
CA GLU A 491 -17.59 8.31 -5.81
C GLU A 491 -16.97 8.79 -4.48
N PHE A 492 -17.29 10.03 -4.02
CA PHE A 492 -16.82 10.52 -2.73
C PHE A 492 -17.65 9.98 -1.55
N TYR A 493 -18.88 9.54 -1.81
CA TYR A 493 -19.85 9.06 -0.80
C TYR A 493 -19.88 7.54 -0.69
N GLN A 494 -19.32 6.83 -1.64
CA GLN A 494 -19.36 5.37 -1.74
C GLN A 494 -18.82 4.65 -0.51
N ILE A 495 -19.37 3.48 -0.24
CA ILE A 495 -18.87 2.50 0.72
C ILE A 495 -18.67 1.19 -0.04
N ILE A 496 -17.42 0.72 -0.10
CA ILE A 496 -17.10 -0.55 -0.78
C ILE A 496 -17.13 -1.68 0.23
N LEU A 497 -18.08 -2.60 0.03
CA LEU A 497 -18.24 -3.80 0.83
C LEU A 497 -17.57 -4.98 0.13
N GLN A 498 -16.91 -5.84 0.89
CA GLN A 498 -16.34 -7.10 0.39
C GLN A 498 -16.44 -8.17 1.47
N ALA A 499 -16.96 -9.35 1.13
CA ALA A 499 -16.84 -10.53 1.97
C ALA A 499 -15.43 -11.12 1.82
N GLY A 500 -14.74 -11.36 2.95
CA GLY A 500 -13.45 -12.05 2.95
C GLY A 500 -13.58 -13.53 2.55
N ARG A 501 -12.47 -14.17 2.20
CA ARG A 501 -12.42 -15.58 1.75
C ARG A 501 -13.00 -16.61 2.74
N THR A 502 -13.13 -16.26 4.01
CA THR A 502 -13.72 -17.12 5.05
C THR A 502 -15.25 -17.14 5.04
N TYR A 503 -15.88 -16.30 4.22
CA TYR A 503 -17.33 -16.22 4.06
C TYR A 503 -17.75 -16.84 2.72
N GLN A 504 -18.98 -17.35 2.67
CA GLN A 504 -19.58 -17.91 1.45
C GLN A 504 -19.97 -16.83 0.42
N GLY A 505 -19.96 -15.56 0.80
CA GLY A 505 -20.32 -14.42 -0.04
C GLY A 505 -21.18 -13.40 0.70
N VAL A 506 -21.83 -12.54 -0.08
CA VAL A 506 -22.72 -11.47 0.37
C VAL A 506 -24.17 -11.88 0.11
N TYR A 507 -25.02 -11.74 1.12
CA TYR A 507 -26.44 -12.13 1.09
C TYR A 507 -27.29 -11.08 1.82
N ASP A 508 -28.59 -11.01 1.47
CA ASP A 508 -29.59 -10.34 2.28
C ASP A 508 -30.22 -11.29 3.33
N MET A 509 -31.18 -10.80 4.11
CA MET A 509 -31.88 -11.60 5.11
C MET A 509 -32.83 -12.67 4.48
N GLU A 510 -33.25 -12.48 3.24
CA GLU A 510 -34.10 -13.40 2.51
C GLU A 510 -33.30 -14.53 1.83
N GLY A 511 -31.97 -14.46 1.92
CA GLY A 511 -31.06 -15.45 1.36
C GLY A 511 -30.71 -15.23 -0.12
N ARG A 512 -31.05 -14.06 -0.70
CA ARG A 512 -30.62 -13.68 -2.03
C ARG A 512 -29.11 -13.41 -2.01
N LYS A 513 -28.39 -14.01 -2.96
CA LYS A 513 -26.95 -13.81 -3.15
C LYS A 513 -26.69 -12.55 -4.00
N TYR A 514 -25.73 -11.77 -3.59
CA TYR A 514 -25.20 -10.60 -4.30
C TYR A 514 -23.76 -10.84 -4.76
N GLN A 515 -23.20 -9.90 -5.50
CA GLN A 515 -21.77 -9.92 -5.83
C GLN A 515 -20.92 -9.94 -4.55
N ASN A 516 -19.72 -10.48 -4.61
CA ASN A 516 -18.82 -10.51 -3.46
C ASN A 516 -18.30 -9.12 -3.07
N VAL A 517 -18.12 -8.25 -4.07
CA VAL A 517 -17.80 -6.83 -3.89
C VAL A 517 -18.99 -5.99 -4.34
N ASN A 518 -19.45 -5.09 -3.47
CA ASN A 518 -20.57 -4.20 -3.76
C ASN A 518 -20.25 -2.76 -3.35
N ARG A 519 -20.72 -1.80 -4.15
CA ARG A 519 -20.77 -0.39 -3.81
C ARG A 519 -22.15 -0.07 -3.25
N VAL A 520 -22.14 0.56 -2.08
CA VAL A 520 -23.39 1.03 -1.45
C VAL A 520 -23.28 2.49 -1.05
N PHE A 521 -24.43 3.15 -0.94
CA PHE A 521 -24.57 4.53 -0.49
C PHE A 521 -25.63 4.61 0.59
N ALA A 522 -25.48 5.54 1.53
CA ALA A 522 -26.60 5.92 2.40
C ALA A 522 -27.64 6.68 1.58
N CYS A 523 -28.89 6.27 1.67
CA CYS A 523 -30.00 6.84 0.92
C CYS A 523 -31.17 7.24 1.81
N ARG A 524 -32.07 8.02 1.25
CA ARG A 524 -33.35 8.32 1.90
C ARG A 524 -34.18 7.03 2.02
N PRO A 525 -35.06 6.90 3.05
CA PRO A 525 -35.78 5.67 3.31
C PRO A 525 -36.59 5.10 2.13
N GLU A 526 -37.15 5.97 1.29
CA GLU A 526 -37.94 5.59 0.11
C GLU A 526 -37.14 4.91 -1.01
N TYR A 527 -35.79 4.99 -0.94
CA TYR A 527 -34.88 4.34 -1.90
C TYR A 527 -34.08 3.19 -1.28
N ALA A 528 -34.42 2.79 -0.05
CA ALA A 528 -33.69 1.76 0.67
C ALA A 528 -33.87 0.37 0.04
N GLU A 529 -32.78 -0.31 -0.16
CA GLU A 529 -32.70 -1.69 -0.61
C GLU A 529 -32.41 -2.66 0.56
N PRO A 530 -32.59 -3.97 0.37
CA PRO A 530 -32.32 -4.96 1.42
C PRO A 530 -30.89 -4.86 1.97
N ARG A 531 -30.78 -4.93 3.30
CA ARG A 531 -29.51 -4.88 4.00
C ARG A 531 -28.61 -6.07 3.65
N LEU A 532 -27.34 -5.84 3.41
CA LEU A 532 -26.35 -6.84 3.04
C LEU A 532 -25.61 -7.41 4.26
N PHE A 533 -25.32 -8.71 4.22
CA PHE A 533 -24.62 -9.46 5.24
C PHE A 533 -23.54 -10.36 4.61
N LYS A 534 -22.52 -10.68 5.40
CA LYS A 534 -21.55 -11.74 5.06
C LYS A 534 -22.11 -13.07 5.60
N LYS A 535 -22.13 -14.13 4.79
CA LYS A 535 -22.61 -15.45 5.18
C LYS A 535 -21.44 -16.36 5.57
N ARG A 536 -21.48 -16.92 6.78
CA ARG A 536 -20.51 -17.91 7.25
C ARG A 536 -20.75 -19.28 6.62
N ALA A 537 -19.78 -20.19 6.76
CA ALA A 537 -19.91 -21.58 6.31
C ALA A 537 -21.04 -22.36 7.04
N ASP A 538 -21.34 -22.01 8.28
CA ASP A 538 -22.45 -22.54 9.09
C ASP A 538 -23.82 -21.96 8.73
N GLY A 539 -23.88 -21.05 7.75
CA GLY A 539 -25.09 -20.35 7.32
C GLY A 539 -25.39 -19.06 8.09
N GLY A 540 -24.68 -18.76 9.18
CA GLY A 540 -24.88 -17.56 10.00
C GLY A 540 -24.57 -16.27 9.25
N LEU A 541 -25.43 -15.24 9.43
CA LEU A 541 -25.25 -13.92 8.84
C LEU A 541 -24.47 -12.99 9.77
N VAL A 542 -23.52 -12.24 9.22
CA VAL A 542 -22.66 -11.29 9.95
C VAL A 542 -22.78 -9.91 9.30
N ASN A 543 -23.06 -8.90 10.11
CA ASN A 543 -23.13 -7.51 9.64
C ASN A 543 -21.79 -7.03 9.04
N PHE A 544 -21.88 -6.15 8.03
CA PHE A 544 -20.76 -5.28 7.69
C PHE A 544 -20.66 -4.14 8.72
N PRO A 545 -19.47 -3.80 9.20
CA PRO A 545 -19.31 -2.68 10.12
C PRO A 545 -19.68 -1.36 9.43
N ARG A 546 -20.33 -0.45 10.15
CA ARG A 546 -20.68 0.90 9.70
C ARG A 546 -21.52 0.96 8.41
N LEU A 547 -22.33 -0.05 8.16
CA LEU A 547 -23.28 -0.02 7.06
C LEU A 547 -24.45 0.91 7.43
N PRO A 548 -24.88 1.84 6.54
CA PRO A 548 -26.06 2.68 6.77
C PRO A 548 -27.30 1.86 7.07
N GLU A 549 -28.22 2.42 7.84
CA GLU A 549 -29.53 1.79 8.09
C GLU A 549 -30.33 1.69 6.77
N ASN A 550 -30.45 2.80 6.07
CA ASN A 550 -31.01 2.87 4.72
C ASN A 550 -29.88 2.93 3.71
N MET A 551 -29.76 1.93 2.90
CA MET A 551 -28.71 1.82 1.88
C MET A 551 -29.31 1.51 0.52
N MET A 552 -28.63 1.97 -0.53
CA MET A 552 -28.88 1.56 -1.92
C MET A 552 -27.59 1.00 -2.52
N ILE A 553 -27.72 0.03 -3.42
CA ILE A 553 -26.63 -0.66 -4.10
C ILE A 553 -26.46 -0.04 -5.49
N TRP A 554 -25.23 0.30 -5.86
CA TRP A 554 -24.91 0.82 -7.20
C TRP A 554 -23.57 0.27 -7.66
N ASN A 555 -23.60 -0.83 -8.39
CA ASN A 555 -22.39 -1.46 -8.92
C ASN A 555 -22.00 -0.98 -10.34
N ALA A 556 -22.84 -0.20 -11.02
CA ALA A 556 -22.49 0.47 -12.25
C ALA A 556 -21.46 1.61 -12.03
N ASP A 557 -20.91 2.20 -13.08
CA ASP A 557 -20.03 3.35 -12.98
C ASP A 557 -20.70 4.50 -12.23
N THR A 558 -19.95 5.19 -11.38
CA THR A 558 -20.51 6.29 -10.57
C THR A 558 -20.89 7.50 -11.43
N SER A 559 -20.28 7.68 -12.58
CA SER A 559 -20.66 8.71 -13.55
C SER A 559 -22.05 8.53 -14.14
N ASP A 560 -22.57 7.29 -14.13
CA ASP A 560 -23.91 6.96 -14.62
C ASP A 560 -25.01 7.23 -13.58
N PHE A 561 -24.63 7.61 -12.36
CA PHE A 561 -25.58 7.80 -11.25
C PHE A 561 -26.18 9.22 -11.27
N THR A 562 -26.93 9.54 -12.30
CA THR A 562 -27.41 10.90 -12.61
C THR A 562 -28.42 11.47 -11.62
N ASP A 563 -29.16 10.64 -10.88
CA ASP A 563 -30.16 11.05 -9.87
C ASP A 563 -29.66 10.87 -8.41
N PHE A 564 -28.34 10.72 -8.22
CA PHE A 564 -27.71 10.52 -6.91
C PHE A 564 -28.11 11.60 -5.89
N ALA A 565 -28.05 12.89 -6.28
CA ALA A 565 -28.39 14.02 -5.41
C ALA A 565 -29.81 13.95 -4.82
N GLN A 566 -30.75 13.33 -5.55
CA GLN A 566 -32.13 13.16 -5.11
C GLN A 566 -32.29 12.01 -4.10
N LYS A 567 -31.45 10.99 -4.20
CA LYS A 567 -31.55 9.74 -3.45
C LYS A 567 -30.69 9.71 -2.19
N VAL A 568 -29.57 10.40 -2.18
CA VAL A 568 -28.58 10.37 -1.10
C VAL A 568 -29.13 10.94 0.22
N ASP A 569 -28.78 10.29 1.35
CA ASP A 569 -29.02 10.83 2.69
C ASP A 569 -27.81 11.65 3.17
N LEU A 570 -27.82 12.94 2.90
CA LEU A 570 -26.76 13.86 3.33
C LEU A 570 -26.64 13.97 4.86
N LYS A 571 -27.74 13.70 5.61
CA LYS A 571 -27.73 13.73 7.08
C LYS A 571 -26.87 12.61 7.65
N TYR A 572 -26.92 11.41 7.03
CA TYR A 572 -26.02 10.32 7.39
C TYR A 572 -24.56 10.74 7.30
N TYR A 573 -24.13 11.27 6.15
CA TYR A 573 -22.73 11.67 5.94
C TYR A 573 -22.29 12.82 6.84
N LYS A 574 -23.18 13.78 7.11
CA LYS A 574 -22.95 14.83 8.11
C LYS A 574 -22.68 14.21 9.50
N ASN A 575 -23.49 13.24 9.92
CA ASN A 575 -23.32 12.59 11.21
C ASN A 575 -22.00 11.80 11.28
N GLU A 576 -21.64 11.09 10.20
CA GLU A 576 -20.34 10.39 10.10
C GLU A 576 -19.15 11.36 10.25
N VAL A 577 -19.25 12.59 9.75
CA VAL A 577 -18.23 13.64 9.98
C VAL A 577 -18.11 13.95 11.48
N TYR A 578 -19.21 14.15 12.20
CA TYR A 578 -19.17 14.41 13.64
C TYR A 578 -18.64 13.23 14.44
N GLU A 579 -18.98 11.99 14.06
CA GLU A 579 -18.41 10.80 14.68
C GLU A 579 -16.88 10.75 14.48
N LYS A 580 -16.40 11.09 13.30
CA LYS A 580 -14.98 11.12 12.96
C LYS A 580 -14.23 12.23 13.73
N LEU A 581 -14.87 13.35 14.00
CA LEU A 581 -14.30 14.48 14.76
C LEU A 581 -14.04 14.13 16.24
N LYS A 582 -14.74 13.14 16.82
CA LYS A 582 -14.60 12.70 18.22
C LYS A 582 -13.19 12.30 18.53
N GLY A 583 -12.20 12.63 18.43
CA GLY A 583 -10.82 12.29 18.77
C GLY A 583 -9.84 13.35 18.27
N TRP A 584 -10.39 14.35 17.55
CA TRP A 584 -9.65 15.48 17.03
C TRP A 584 -9.88 16.79 17.82
N VAL A 585 -10.95 16.82 18.61
CA VAL A 585 -11.37 17.95 19.43
C VAL A 585 -11.51 17.53 20.89
#